data_6980ee0edd0118e62206581416041991
#
_entry.id   6980ee0edd0118e62206581416041991
#
_cell.length_a   1.000
_cell.length_b   1.000
_cell.length_c   1.000
_cell.angle_alpha   90.00
_cell.angle_beta   90.00
_cell.angle_gamma   90.00
#
_symmetry.space_group_name_H-M   'P 1'
#
loop_
_entity.id
_entity.type
_entity.pdbx_description
1 polymer ?
#
loop_
_entity_poly.entity_id
_entity_poly.type
_entity_poly.pdbx_seq_one_letter_code
_entity_poly.pdbx_strand_id
1 'polypeptide(L)'
;MKSTEAAHGETDVIADVQNSVDTRQIPIDKVGIKDIRHPVRVMDRSGGEQHTIATFNMYVNLPHNFKGTHMSRFVEILNLHEYEITVESFREMLREMTERLEANAGHIEMNFSYFVNKTAPISGVQSLLDYDVTLIGEIADGTPKMNVKVVVPVTSLCPCSKKISEYGAHNQRSHVTVNAQTNGFIWIEDLIDLVENEASCELFGLLKRPDEKYVTEKAYNNPKFVEDMVRDVASRLNKDERVDAYIVESENFESIHNHSAYALIEHVKDNS
;
A
#
# COMPACT_ATOMS: atom_id res chain seq x y z
N MET A 1 -68.29 30.32 -2.39
CA MET A 1 -67.11 30.13 -1.56
C MET A 1 -67.09 28.62 -1.19
N LYS A 2 -66.26 27.85 -1.86
CA LYS A 2 -65.95 26.49 -1.49
C LYS A 2 -64.44 26.45 -1.17
N SER A 3 -64.13 26.24 0.08
CA SER A 3 -62.78 26.02 0.60
C SER A 3 -62.28 24.66 0.14
N THR A 4 -61.20 24.63 -0.62
CA THR A 4 -60.43 23.42 -0.94
C THR A 4 -59.44 23.20 0.20
N GLU A 5 -59.74 22.20 1.04
CA GLU A 5 -58.76 21.61 1.97
C GLU A 5 -57.67 20.90 1.17
N ALA A 6 -56.43 21.33 1.34
CA ALA A 6 -55.27 20.64 0.83
C ALA A 6 -55.01 19.42 1.74
N ALA A 7 -55.13 18.22 1.17
CA ALA A 7 -54.70 17.00 1.81
C ALA A 7 -53.18 17.05 2.03
N HIS A 8 -52.75 17.10 3.29
CA HIS A 8 -51.39 16.79 3.69
C HIS A 8 -51.13 15.33 3.40
N GLY A 9 -50.32 15.03 2.38
CA GLY A 9 -49.86 13.67 2.09
C GLY A 9 -49.05 13.15 3.27
N GLU A 10 -49.47 12.05 3.82
CA GLU A 10 -48.62 11.21 4.69
C GLU A 10 -47.36 10.87 3.90
N THR A 11 -46.20 11.27 4.42
CA THR A 11 -44.94 10.78 3.90
C THR A 11 -44.85 9.30 4.27
N ASP A 12 -45.09 8.42 3.29
CA ASP A 12 -44.84 6.99 3.42
C ASP A 12 -43.41 6.80 3.95
N VAL A 13 -43.27 6.32 5.18
CA VAL A 13 -41.99 6.00 5.79
C VAL A 13 -41.44 4.80 5.02
N ILE A 14 -40.44 5.03 4.18
CA ILE A 14 -39.73 4.00 3.44
C ILE A 14 -39.09 3.06 4.46
N ALA A 15 -39.48 1.78 4.45
CA ALA A 15 -38.96 0.81 5.40
C ALA A 15 -37.44 0.56 5.18
N ASP A 16 -36.65 0.59 6.24
CA ASP A 16 -35.23 0.21 6.23
C ASP A 16 -35.10 -1.33 6.21
N VAL A 17 -35.05 -1.88 5.00
CA VAL A 17 -34.99 -3.34 4.78
C VAL A 17 -33.62 -3.91 5.21
N GLN A 18 -32.56 -3.09 5.24
CA GLN A 18 -31.20 -3.54 5.57
C GLN A 18 -31.07 -3.88 7.06
N ASN A 19 -31.78 -3.17 7.93
CA ASN A 19 -31.85 -3.43 9.37
C ASN A 19 -32.82 -4.56 9.75
N SER A 20 -33.45 -5.23 8.79
CA SER A 20 -34.33 -6.37 9.10
C SER A 20 -33.51 -7.59 9.53
N VAL A 21 -34.15 -8.49 10.32
CA VAL A 21 -33.51 -9.71 10.81
C VAL A 21 -33.30 -10.71 9.67
N ASP A 22 -32.11 -11.28 9.56
CA ASP A 22 -31.86 -12.42 8.66
C ASP A 22 -32.15 -13.75 9.37
N THR A 23 -32.92 -14.59 8.72
CA THR A 23 -33.36 -15.88 9.28
C THR A 23 -32.38 -17.03 9.01
N ARG A 24 -31.42 -16.87 8.13
CA ARG A 24 -30.45 -17.90 7.74
C ARG A 24 -29.36 -18.11 8.78
N GLN A 25 -29.12 -17.12 9.67
CA GLN A 25 -28.15 -17.18 10.76
C GLN A 25 -26.70 -17.43 10.28
N ILE A 26 -26.32 -16.87 9.14
CA ILE A 26 -24.97 -17.00 8.56
C ILE A 26 -24.29 -15.63 8.63
N PRO A 27 -23.17 -15.46 9.39
CA PRO A 27 -22.41 -14.21 9.41
C PRO A 27 -21.67 -14.03 8.08
N ILE A 28 -21.35 -12.77 7.76
CA ILE A 28 -20.52 -12.41 6.60
C ILE A 28 -19.22 -11.81 7.11
N ASP A 29 -18.07 -12.37 6.69
CA ASP A 29 -16.76 -11.92 7.15
C ASP A 29 -16.38 -10.55 6.58
N LYS A 30 -16.68 -10.29 5.31
CA LYS A 30 -16.42 -9.01 4.64
C LYS A 30 -17.59 -8.61 3.75
N VAL A 31 -18.21 -7.47 4.04
CA VAL A 31 -19.23 -6.83 3.20
C VAL A 31 -18.94 -5.34 3.11
N GLY A 32 -19.04 -4.73 1.92
CA GLY A 32 -18.76 -3.32 1.73
C GLY A 32 -18.61 -2.94 0.26
N ILE A 33 -17.77 -1.92 0.01
CA ILE A 33 -17.52 -1.37 -1.33
C ILE A 33 -16.13 -1.76 -1.82
N LYS A 34 -16.00 -1.94 -3.13
CA LYS A 34 -14.75 -2.32 -3.79
C LYS A 34 -14.49 -1.45 -5.02
N ASP A 35 -13.20 -1.21 -5.27
CA ASP A 35 -12.70 -0.50 -6.47
C ASP A 35 -13.26 0.93 -6.65
N ILE A 36 -13.62 1.61 -5.54
CA ILE A 36 -14.04 3.00 -5.59
C ILE A 36 -12.82 3.92 -5.73
N ARG A 37 -12.83 4.77 -6.75
CA ARG A 37 -11.77 5.75 -6.97
C ARG A 37 -12.13 7.07 -6.31
N HIS A 38 -11.16 7.63 -5.58
CA HIS A 38 -11.31 8.90 -4.88
C HIS A 38 -10.04 9.73 -4.98
N PRO A 39 -10.11 11.06 -5.21
CA PRO A 39 -8.94 11.92 -5.17
C PRO A 39 -8.44 12.04 -3.72
N VAL A 40 -7.12 11.95 -3.54
CA VAL A 40 -6.48 12.05 -2.24
C VAL A 40 -5.25 12.95 -2.30
N ARG A 41 -4.86 13.49 -1.14
CA ARG A 41 -3.58 14.18 -0.93
C ARG A 41 -2.73 13.36 0.02
N VAL A 42 -1.50 13.10 -0.39
CA VAL A 42 -0.53 12.34 0.41
C VAL A 42 0.64 13.25 0.72
N MET A 43 1.01 13.31 1.99
CA MET A 43 2.18 14.08 2.43
C MET A 43 3.47 13.32 2.11
N ASP A 44 4.50 14.05 1.70
CA ASP A 44 5.84 13.54 1.54
C ASP A 44 6.75 13.93 2.73
N ARG A 45 7.89 13.27 2.85
CA ARG A 45 8.87 13.50 3.93
C ARG A 45 9.46 14.93 3.94
N SER A 46 9.41 15.63 2.82
CA SER A 46 9.89 17.02 2.70
C SER A 46 8.87 18.06 3.13
N GLY A 47 7.66 17.65 3.48
CA GLY A 47 6.52 18.50 3.82
C GLY A 47 5.74 19.01 2.59
N GLY A 48 5.96 18.40 1.42
CA GLY A 48 5.16 18.61 0.22
C GLY A 48 3.89 17.77 0.21
N GLU A 49 2.92 18.17 -0.61
CA GLU A 49 1.68 17.42 -0.85
C GLU A 49 1.65 16.88 -2.28
N GLN A 50 1.27 15.62 -2.43
CA GLN A 50 1.02 15.00 -3.72
C GLN A 50 -0.46 14.74 -3.90
N HIS A 51 -1.04 15.23 -5.00
CA HIS A 51 -2.40 14.93 -5.40
C HIS A 51 -2.39 13.68 -6.30
N THR A 52 -3.12 12.65 -5.90
CA THR A 52 -3.24 11.42 -6.67
C THR A 52 -4.67 10.88 -6.61
N ILE A 53 -4.94 9.83 -7.38
CA ILE A 53 -6.19 9.10 -7.34
C ILE A 53 -5.93 7.77 -6.65
N ALA A 54 -6.58 7.54 -5.52
CA ALA A 54 -6.52 6.27 -4.83
C ALA A 54 -7.73 5.39 -5.18
N THR A 55 -7.50 4.08 -5.19
CA THR A 55 -8.56 3.07 -5.27
C THR A 55 -8.75 2.46 -3.89
N PHE A 56 -9.98 2.57 -3.37
CA PHE A 56 -10.35 2.07 -2.05
C PHE A 56 -11.16 0.78 -2.13
N ASN A 57 -10.84 -0.16 -1.24
CA ASN A 57 -11.65 -1.30 -0.87
C ASN A 57 -11.97 -1.16 0.62
N MET A 58 -13.25 -1.14 0.99
CA MET A 58 -13.68 -0.89 2.36
C MET A 58 -14.72 -1.94 2.76
N TYR A 59 -14.46 -2.65 3.84
CA TYR A 59 -15.28 -3.76 4.30
C TYR A 59 -15.47 -3.73 5.81
N VAL A 60 -16.63 -4.23 6.26
CA VAL A 60 -16.90 -4.56 7.66
C VAL A 60 -17.40 -6.01 7.75
N ASN A 61 -17.34 -6.60 8.94
CA ASN A 61 -18.04 -7.84 9.21
C ASN A 61 -19.54 -7.57 9.42
N LEU A 62 -20.40 -8.52 9.07
CA LEU A 62 -21.84 -8.45 9.31
C LEU A 62 -22.28 -9.63 10.17
N PRO A 63 -22.78 -9.39 11.39
CA PRO A 63 -23.29 -10.44 12.26
C PRO A 63 -24.45 -11.21 11.63
N HIS A 64 -24.63 -12.47 12.04
CA HIS A 64 -25.58 -13.42 11.49
C HIS A 64 -27.05 -12.98 11.53
N ASN A 65 -27.40 -12.05 12.42
CA ASN A 65 -28.76 -11.56 12.62
C ASN A 65 -29.12 -10.33 11.76
N PHE A 66 -28.15 -9.71 11.07
CA PHE A 66 -28.39 -8.57 10.19
C PHE A 66 -28.52 -9.01 8.73
N LYS A 67 -29.47 -8.41 8.01
CA LYS A 67 -29.73 -8.71 6.60
C LYS A 67 -28.76 -8.02 5.66
N GLY A 68 -28.30 -6.80 5.99
CA GLY A 68 -27.41 -6.02 5.15
C GLY A 68 -26.75 -4.86 5.91
N THR A 69 -25.91 -4.10 5.19
CA THR A 69 -25.30 -2.87 5.66
C THR A 69 -25.53 -1.72 4.66
N HIS A 70 -25.44 -0.48 5.12
CA HIS A 70 -25.70 0.71 4.30
C HIS A 70 -24.48 1.09 3.49
N MET A 71 -24.45 0.77 2.20
CA MET A 71 -23.32 1.06 1.29
C MET A 71 -23.01 2.56 1.15
N SER A 72 -24.02 3.43 1.26
CA SER A 72 -23.83 4.89 1.21
C SER A 72 -22.93 5.42 2.34
N ARG A 73 -22.97 4.79 3.52
CA ARG A 73 -22.14 5.20 4.68
C ARG A 73 -20.64 5.11 4.39
N PHE A 74 -20.19 4.13 3.58
CA PHE A 74 -18.78 4.04 3.18
C PHE A 74 -18.36 5.24 2.33
N VAL A 75 -19.23 5.68 1.41
CA VAL A 75 -18.95 6.86 0.56
C VAL A 75 -18.98 8.15 1.38
N GLU A 76 -19.90 8.27 2.33
CA GLU A 76 -19.95 9.39 3.25
C GLU A 76 -18.67 9.52 4.09
N ILE A 77 -18.10 8.39 4.55
CA ILE A 77 -16.85 8.35 5.28
C ILE A 77 -15.69 8.84 4.40
N LEU A 78 -15.59 8.37 3.16
CA LEU A 78 -14.58 8.86 2.22
C LEU A 78 -14.67 10.37 2.00
N ASN A 79 -15.87 10.91 1.83
CA ASN A 79 -16.10 12.34 1.62
C ASN A 79 -15.72 13.19 2.85
N LEU A 80 -15.74 12.64 4.06
CA LEU A 80 -15.31 13.35 5.27
C LEU A 80 -13.79 13.42 5.42
N HIS A 81 -13.07 12.47 4.84
CA HIS A 81 -11.60 12.34 4.90
C HIS A 81 -10.91 12.81 3.60
N GLU A 82 -11.52 13.74 2.85
CA GLU A 82 -11.03 14.21 1.53
C GLU A 82 -9.65 14.88 1.54
N TYR A 83 -9.14 15.32 2.69
CA TYR A 83 -8.15 16.40 2.66
C TYR A 83 -6.72 15.96 2.88
N GLU A 84 -6.44 14.91 3.62
CA GLU A 84 -5.06 14.51 3.90
C GLU A 84 -4.99 13.06 4.36
N ILE A 85 -4.27 12.23 3.60
CA ILE A 85 -4.03 10.85 3.98
C ILE A 85 -2.67 10.75 4.65
N THR A 86 -2.71 10.50 5.95
CA THR A 86 -1.59 10.08 6.78
C THR A 86 -1.94 8.72 7.41
N VAL A 87 -0.96 8.05 8.00
CA VAL A 87 -1.23 6.82 8.77
C VAL A 87 -2.24 7.09 9.89
N GLU A 88 -2.20 8.28 10.49
CA GLU A 88 -3.10 8.63 11.59
C GLU A 88 -4.53 8.89 11.11
N SER A 89 -4.73 9.73 10.07
CA SER A 89 -6.05 9.98 9.51
C SER A 89 -6.69 8.72 8.93
N PHE A 90 -5.87 7.81 8.38
CA PHE A 90 -6.31 6.51 7.90
C PHE A 90 -6.77 5.59 9.04
N ARG A 91 -6.10 5.65 10.19
CA ARG A 91 -6.52 4.95 11.42
C ARG A 91 -7.84 5.50 11.97
N GLU A 92 -8.04 6.82 11.92
CA GLU A 92 -9.30 7.46 12.31
C GLU A 92 -10.44 7.05 11.37
N MET A 93 -10.23 7.06 10.07
CA MET A 93 -11.19 6.60 9.07
C MET A 93 -11.65 5.14 9.34
N LEU A 94 -10.71 4.27 9.72
CA LEU A 94 -11.00 2.87 10.04
C LEU A 94 -11.90 2.74 11.30
N ARG A 95 -11.63 3.52 12.35
CA ARG A 95 -12.48 3.56 13.56
C ARG A 95 -13.85 4.11 13.25
N GLU A 96 -13.93 5.26 12.57
CA GLU A 96 -15.20 5.87 12.18
C GLU A 96 -16.05 4.92 11.31
N MET A 97 -15.40 4.17 10.41
CA MET A 97 -16.11 3.18 9.59
C MET A 97 -16.76 2.09 10.45
N THR A 98 -16.04 1.53 11.40
CA THR A 98 -16.59 0.48 12.28
C THR A 98 -17.68 1.02 13.21
N GLU A 99 -17.52 2.22 13.74
CA GLU A 99 -18.53 2.88 14.59
C GLU A 99 -19.82 3.18 13.81
N ARG A 100 -19.73 3.85 12.65
CA ARG A 100 -20.91 4.21 11.84
C ARG A 100 -21.66 3.02 11.27
N LEU A 101 -20.96 1.92 11.03
CA LEU A 101 -21.54 0.69 10.50
C LEU A 101 -21.89 -0.33 11.60
N GLU A 102 -21.69 0.04 12.88
CA GLU A 102 -21.99 -0.80 14.06
C GLU A 102 -21.33 -2.19 13.95
N ALA A 103 -20.08 -2.22 13.45
CA ALA A 103 -19.33 -3.44 13.18
C ALA A 103 -18.20 -3.65 14.20
N ASN A 104 -17.90 -4.93 14.50
CA ASN A 104 -16.80 -5.30 15.41
C ASN A 104 -15.45 -5.42 14.71
N ALA A 105 -15.47 -5.56 13.37
CA ALA A 105 -14.27 -5.65 12.56
C ALA A 105 -14.43 -4.83 11.27
N GLY A 106 -13.32 -4.24 10.83
CA GLY A 106 -13.26 -3.45 9.61
C GLY A 106 -11.93 -3.63 8.88
N HIS A 107 -11.95 -3.39 7.58
CA HIS A 107 -10.79 -3.45 6.71
C HIS A 107 -10.89 -2.36 5.66
N ILE A 108 -9.84 -1.56 5.53
CA ILE A 108 -9.70 -0.57 4.47
C ILE A 108 -8.37 -0.84 3.76
N GLU A 109 -8.42 -0.88 2.45
CA GLU A 109 -7.26 -0.95 1.58
C GLU A 109 -7.31 0.24 0.62
N MET A 110 -6.23 1.01 0.53
CA MET A 110 -6.10 2.17 -0.34
C MET A 110 -4.85 2.02 -1.21
N ASN A 111 -5.04 1.87 -2.51
CA ASN A 111 -3.97 1.75 -3.50
C ASN A 111 -3.81 3.06 -4.26
N PHE A 112 -2.57 3.54 -4.42
CA PHE A 112 -2.26 4.76 -5.19
C PHE A 112 -0.82 4.73 -5.71
N SER A 113 -0.56 5.52 -6.75
CA SER A 113 0.81 5.80 -7.21
C SER A 113 1.40 6.96 -6.42
N TYR A 114 2.60 6.75 -5.90
CA TYR A 114 3.37 7.74 -5.15
C TYR A 114 4.62 8.13 -5.94
N PHE A 115 4.93 9.42 -6.02
CA PHE A 115 6.03 9.92 -6.83
C PHE A 115 7.17 10.45 -5.96
N VAL A 116 8.40 10.04 -6.29
CA VAL A 116 9.62 10.58 -5.67
C VAL A 116 10.44 11.30 -6.71
N ASN A 117 10.91 12.50 -6.38
CA ASN A 117 11.81 13.26 -7.24
C ASN A 117 13.24 12.72 -7.08
N LYS A 118 13.69 11.92 -8.04
CA LYS A 118 15.01 11.31 -8.08
C LYS A 118 16.02 12.26 -8.70
N THR A 119 17.18 12.37 -8.10
CA THR A 119 18.32 13.17 -8.61
C THR A 119 19.37 12.23 -9.18
N ALA A 120 19.68 12.36 -10.47
CA ALA A 120 20.70 11.55 -11.14
C ALA A 120 22.09 11.77 -10.49
N PRO A 121 22.89 10.71 -10.28
CA PRO A 121 24.03 10.72 -9.37
C PRO A 121 25.22 11.59 -9.81
N ILE A 122 25.39 11.83 -11.09
CA ILE A 122 26.52 12.59 -11.66
C ILE A 122 26.06 13.92 -12.25
N SER A 123 25.02 13.90 -13.08
CA SER A 123 24.56 15.12 -13.77
C SER A 123 23.69 16.01 -12.88
N GLY A 124 23.10 15.46 -11.80
CA GLY A 124 22.19 16.17 -10.94
C GLY A 124 20.83 16.47 -11.57
N VAL A 125 20.52 15.92 -12.77
CA VAL A 125 19.21 16.10 -13.40
C VAL A 125 18.13 15.39 -12.59
N GLN A 126 17.00 16.08 -12.42
CA GLN A 126 15.88 15.57 -11.62
C GLN A 126 14.80 14.98 -12.51
N SER A 127 14.15 13.96 -12.00
CA SER A 127 12.99 13.32 -12.65
C SER A 127 12.12 12.62 -11.61
N LEU A 128 10.82 12.56 -11.88
CA LEU A 128 9.90 11.77 -11.06
C LEU A 128 10.04 10.28 -11.39
N LEU A 129 9.96 9.47 -10.35
CA LEU A 129 9.81 8.02 -10.42
C LEU A 129 8.59 7.63 -9.59
N ASP A 130 7.75 6.77 -10.13
CA ASP A 130 6.53 6.29 -9.49
C ASP A 130 6.75 4.97 -8.75
N TYR A 131 5.99 4.82 -7.67
CA TYR A 131 5.96 3.63 -6.82
C TYR A 131 4.51 3.26 -6.54
N ASP A 132 4.19 1.98 -6.59
CA ASP A 132 2.88 1.49 -6.18
C ASP A 132 2.85 1.35 -4.65
N VAL A 133 1.92 2.06 -4.04
CA VAL A 133 1.75 2.08 -2.57
C VAL A 133 0.36 1.60 -2.20
N THR A 134 0.28 0.78 -1.17
CA THR A 134 -0.98 0.36 -0.55
C THR A 134 -0.92 0.62 0.95
N LEU A 135 -1.86 1.41 1.46
CA LEU A 135 -2.12 1.46 2.90
C LEU A 135 -3.22 0.45 3.22
N ILE A 136 -3.00 -0.37 4.24
CA ILE A 136 -3.95 -1.39 4.69
C ILE A 136 -4.21 -1.16 6.18
N GLY A 137 -5.47 -0.92 6.52
CA GLY A 137 -5.94 -0.81 7.90
C GLY A 137 -6.89 -1.95 8.22
N GLU A 138 -6.64 -2.63 9.32
CA GLU A 138 -7.52 -3.65 9.88
C GLU A 138 -7.84 -3.33 11.33
N ILE A 139 -9.08 -3.52 11.74
CA ILE A 139 -9.50 -3.40 13.12
C ILE A 139 -10.31 -4.62 13.49
N ALA A 140 -9.96 -5.23 14.61
CA ALA A 140 -10.72 -6.29 15.23
C ALA A 140 -10.72 -6.04 16.74
N ASP A 141 -11.89 -6.16 17.37
CA ASP A 141 -12.06 -5.94 18.82
C ASP A 141 -11.47 -4.61 19.33
N GLY A 142 -11.62 -3.55 18.50
CA GLY A 142 -11.19 -2.19 18.83
C GLY A 142 -9.69 -1.91 18.66
N THR A 143 -8.87 -2.89 18.28
CA THR A 143 -7.42 -2.72 18.10
C THR A 143 -7.06 -2.56 16.62
N PRO A 144 -6.69 -1.35 16.15
CA PRO A 144 -6.30 -1.14 14.76
C PRO A 144 -4.87 -1.61 14.50
N LYS A 145 -4.68 -2.30 13.38
CA LYS A 145 -3.38 -2.65 12.79
C LYS A 145 -3.22 -1.91 11.47
N MET A 146 -2.05 -1.37 11.24
CA MET A 146 -1.74 -0.60 10.05
C MET A 146 -0.56 -1.21 9.32
N ASN A 147 -0.73 -1.43 8.01
CA ASN A 147 0.34 -1.88 7.14
C ASN A 147 0.59 -0.84 6.04
N VAL A 148 1.86 -0.63 5.75
CA VAL A 148 2.33 0.13 4.59
C VAL A 148 3.00 -0.86 3.64
N LYS A 149 2.43 -1.02 2.45
CA LYS A 149 2.97 -1.87 1.39
C LYS A 149 3.50 -0.98 0.27
N VAL A 150 4.77 -1.17 -0.12
CA VAL A 150 5.40 -0.43 -1.21
C VAL A 150 6.07 -1.42 -2.16
N VAL A 151 5.85 -1.24 -3.47
CA VAL A 151 6.57 -1.96 -4.52
C VAL A 151 7.68 -1.05 -5.04
N VAL A 152 8.92 -1.46 -4.84
CA VAL A 152 10.11 -0.68 -5.21
C VAL A 152 10.82 -1.34 -6.40
N PRO A 153 10.78 -0.73 -7.59
CA PRO A 153 11.53 -1.22 -8.74
C PRO A 153 13.01 -0.89 -8.61
N VAL A 154 13.87 -1.90 -8.77
CA VAL A 154 15.32 -1.77 -8.67
C VAL A 154 16.04 -2.55 -9.76
N THR A 155 17.35 -2.36 -9.89
CA THR A 155 18.22 -3.23 -10.70
C THR A 155 18.80 -4.33 -9.83
N SER A 156 18.78 -5.57 -10.33
CA SER A 156 19.59 -6.67 -9.82
C SER A 156 20.57 -7.17 -10.88
N LEU A 157 21.77 -7.53 -10.45
CA LEU A 157 22.84 -8.08 -11.30
C LEU A 157 23.25 -9.44 -10.76
N CYS A 158 23.23 -10.45 -11.63
CA CYS A 158 23.48 -11.83 -11.24
C CYS A 158 24.93 -12.11 -10.81
N PRO A 159 25.16 -12.52 -9.54
CA PRO A 159 26.51 -12.86 -9.07
C PRO A 159 27.10 -14.07 -9.79
N CYS A 160 26.29 -15.08 -10.15
CA CYS A 160 26.75 -16.26 -10.88
C CYS A 160 27.31 -15.91 -12.24
N SER A 161 26.54 -15.16 -13.06
CA SER A 161 26.99 -14.79 -14.40
C SER A 161 28.22 -13.89 -14.35
N LYS A 162 28.33 -13.01 -13.38
CA LYS A 162 29.52 -12.19 -13.13
C LYS A 162 30.77 -13.05 -12.86
N LYS A 163 30.63 -14.18 -12.16
CA LYS A 163 31.73 -15.04 -11.77
C LYS A 163 32.24 -15.93 -12.90
N ILE A 164 31.35 -16.38 -13.78
CA ILE A 164 31.65 -17.38 -14.80
C ILE A 164 31.89 -16.80 -16.19
N SER A 165 31.40 -15.59 -16.47
CA SER A 165 31.50 -14.94 -17.78
C SER A 165 32.75 -14.09 -17.89
N GLU A 166 33.41 -14.14 -19.04
CA GLU A 166 34.56 -13.29 -19.37
C GLU A 166 34.16 -11.88 -19.81
N TYR A 167 32.89 -11.69 -20.22
CA TYR A 167 32.41 -10.43 -20.84
C TYR A 167 31.41 -9.65 -20.00
N GLY A 168 31.21 -10.02 -18.73
CA GLY A 168 30.32 -9.28 -17.83
C GLY A 168 29.26 -10.16 -17.19
N ALA A 169 28.14 -9.58 -16.83
CA ALA A 169 27.03 -10.27 -16.18
C ALA A 169 25.70 -9.74 -16.70
N HIS A 170 24.69 -10.62 -16.75
CA HIS A 170 23.33 -10.14 -17.02
C HIS A 170 22.77 -9.40 -15.83
N ASN A 171 21.96 -8.41 -16.11
CA ASN A 171 21.15 -7.69 -15.14
C ASN A 171 19.69 -7.64 -15.59
N GLN A 172 18.82 -7.32 -14.69
CA GLN A 172 17.38 -7.20 -14.91
C GLN A 172 16.76 -6.22 -13.95
N ARG A 173 15.53 -5.84 -14.25
CA ARG A 173 14.68 -5.16 -13.28
C ARG A 173 14.18 -6.16 -12.26
N SER A 174 14.06 -5.74 -11.01
CA SER A 174 13.41 -6.48 -9.95
C SER A 174 12.36 -5.61 -9.28
N HIS A 175 11.26 -6.21 -8.86
CA HIS A 175 10.30 -5.57 -7.98
C HIS A 175 10.50 -6.13 -6.57
N VAL A 176 10.85 -5.27 -5.65
CA VAL A 176 10.95 -5.63 -4.23
C VAL A 176 9.74 -5.04 -3.52
N THR A 177 8.90 -5.91 -2.99
CA THR A 177 7.72 -5.51 -2.23
C THR A 177 8.01 -5.61 -0.74
N VAL A 178 7.82 -4.52 -0.02
CA VAL A 178 7.83 -4.49 1.45
C VAL A 178 6.41 -4.21 1.91
N ASN A 179 5.85 -5.11 2.71
CA ASN A 179 4.60 -4.91 3.43
C ASN A 179 4.91 -4.92 4.93
N ALA A 180 4.98 -3.74 5.54
CA ALA A 180 5.37 -3.57 6.93
C ALA A 180 4.16 -3.23 7.80
N GLN A 181 3.90 -4.05 8.84
CA GLN A 181 2.97 -3.71 9.92
C GLN A 181 3.69 -2.75 10.87
N THR A 182 3.12 -1.56 11.05
CA THR A 182 3.75 -0.49 11.82
C THR A 182 3.03 -0.20 13.14
N ASN A 183 3.81 0.03 14.19
CA ASN A 183 3.33 0.50 15.50
C ASN A 183 3.47 2.01 15.70
N GLY A 184 4.21 2.68 14.80
CA GLY A 184 4.46 4.11 14.77
C GLY A 184 4.37 4.69 13.37
N PHE A 185 4.72 5.96 13.27
CA PHE A 185 4.76 6.66 11.97
C PHE A 185 6.01 6.25 11.17
N ILE A 186 5.82 5.91 9.90
CA ILE A 186 6.87 5.63 8.93
C ILE A 186 6.55 6.36 7.61
N TRP A 187 7.56 7.01 7.03
CA TRP A 187 7.42 7.59 5.70
C TRP A 187 7.49 6.51 4.62
N ILE A 188 6.73 6.68 3.54
CA ILE A 188 6.81 5.81 2.36
C ILE A 188 8.24 5.79 1.83
N GLU A 189 8.89 6.96 1.80
CA GLU A 189 10.28 7.11 1.35
C GLU A 189 11.28 6.35 2.23
N ASP A 190 11.01 6.16 3.54
CA ASP A 190 11.89 5.37 4.40
C ASP A 190 11.96 3.91 3.92
N LEU A 191 10.84 3.33 3.48
CA LEU A 191 10.78 1.99 2.92
C LEU A 191 11.41 1.92 1.52
N ILE A 192 11.19 2.94 0.69
CA ILE A 192 11.81 3.06 -0.64
C ILE A 192 13.33 3.12 -0.50
N ASP A 193 13.84 4.06 0.31
CA ASP A 193 15.28 4.25 0.56
C ASP A 193 15.91 2.96 1.12
N LEU A 194 15.22 2.26 2.03
CA LEU A 194 15.69 1.00 2.61
C LEU A 194 15.93 -0.04 1.52
N VAL A 195 14.98 -0.23 0.61
CA VAL A 195 15.07 -1.21 -0.48
C VAL A 195 16.14 -0.80 -1.49
N GLU A 196 16.15 0.45 -1.93
CA GLU A 196 17.10 0.96 -2.93
C GLU A 196 18.55 0.86 -2.46
N ASN A 197 18.80 1.11 -1.16
CA ASN A 197 20.13 1.00 -0.57
C ASN A 197 20.65 -0.44 -0.52
N GLU A 198 19.77 -1.45 -0.46
CA GLU A 198 20.15 -2.85 -0.46
C GLU A 198 20.18 -3.47 -1.87
N ALA A 199 19.66 -2.80 -2.90
CA ALA A 199 19.66 -3.29 -4.28
C ALA A 199 21.04 -3.19 -4.96
N SER A 200 21.22 -3.87 -6.09
CA SER A 200 22.44 -3.67 -6.91
C SER A 200 22.57 -2.23 -7.36
N CYS A 201 21.46 -1.61 -7.76
CA CYS A 201 21.34 -0.17 -8.02
C CYS A 201 19.86 0.23 -7.99
N GLU A 202 19.60 1.45 -7.54
CA GLU A 202 18.31 2.12 -7.68
C GLU A 202 18.01 2.48 -9.15
N LEU A 203 16.73 2.82 -9.43
CA LEU A 203 16.30 3.31 -10.74
C LEU A 203 16.13 4.83 -10.74
N PHE A 204 16.18 5.40 -11.95
CA PHE A 204 15.98 6.83 -12.21
C PHE A 204 15.09 7.02 -13.43
N GLY A 205 14.20 8.00 -13.42
CA GLY A 205 13.36 8.33 -14.57
C GLY A 205 14.13 9.01 -15.72
N LEU A 206 15.26 9.67 -15.43
CA LEU A 206 16.11 10.35 -16.40
C LEU A 206 17.59 10.24 -16.03
N LEU A 207 18.41 9.78 -16.98
CA LEU A 207 19.87 9.70 -16.85
C LEU A 207 20.54 10.37 -18.06
N LYS A 208 21.74 10.93 -17.85
CA LYS A 208 22.65 11.33 -18.87
C LYS A 208 23.78 10.30 -19.02
N ARG A 209 24.59 10.35 -20.08
CA ARG A 209 25.68 9.37 -20.31
C ARG A 209 26.62 9.14 -19.11
N PRO A 210 27.06 10.18 -18.36
CA PRO A 210 27.85 9.95 -17.15
C PRO A 210 27.10 9.17 -16.07
N ASP A 211 25.79 9.41 -15.95
CA ASP A 211 24.94 8.71 -14.99
C ASP A 211 24.76 7.24 -15.40
N GLU A 212 24.52 6.96 -16.71
CA GLU A 212 24.43 5.59 -17.24
C GLU A 212 25.68 4.78 -16.93
N LYS A 213 26.87 5.40 -17.11
CA LYS A 213 28.15 4.79 -16.73
C LYS A 213 28.16 4.45 -15.24
N TYR A 214 27.81 5.42 -14.40
CA TYR A 214 27.82 5.26 -12.94
C TYR A 214 26.88 4.14 -12.47
N VAL A 215 25.59 4.13 -12.89
CA VAL A 215 24.64 3.12 -12.46
C VAL A 215 25.01 1.73 -12.96
N THR A 216 25.58 1.62 -14.17
CA THR A 216 26.07 0.37 -14.71
C THR A 216 27.21 -0.20 -13.87
N GLU A 217 28.21 0.65 -13.55
CA GLU A 217 29.35 0.24 -12.71
C GLU A 217 28.95 -0.04 -11.27
N LYS A 218 28.03 0.76 -10.68
CA LYS A 218 27.47 0.53 -9.36
C LYS A 218 26.78 -0.83 -9.27
N ALA A 219 25.87 -1.14 -10.21
CA ALA A 219 25.21 -2.43 -10.24
C ALA A 219 26.18 -3.59 -10.43
N TYR A 220 27.18 -3.43 -11.33
CA TYR A 220 28.18 -4.45 -11.56
C TYR A 220 29.06 -4.75 -10.31
N ASN A 221 29.36 -3.71 -9.53
CA ASN A 221 30.14 -3.85 -8.29
C ASN A 221 29.33 -4.35 -7.10
N ASN A 222 28.02 -4.37 -7.19
CA ASN A 222 27.10 -4.79 -6.12
C ASN A 222 26.12 -5.90 -6.59
N PRO A 223 26.64 -7.08 -7.02
CA PRO A 223 25.77 -8.17 -7.48
C PRO A 223 24.97 -8.75 -6.31
N LYS A 224 23.71 -9.09 -6.56
CA LYS A 224 22.75 -9.64 -5.56
C LYS A 224 21.94 -10.78 -6.15
N PHE A 225 21.86 -11.89 -5.44
CA PHE A 225 20.83 -12.90 -5.67
C PHE A 225 19.46 -12.43 -5.18
N VAL A 226 18.40 -13.02 -5.66
CA VAL A 226 17.05 -12.74 -5.15
C VAL A 226 16.92 -13.04 -3.65
N GLU A 227 17.63 -14.09 -3.18
CA GLU A 227 17.72 -14.48 -1.77
C GLU A 227 18.49 -13.46 -0.93
N ASP A 228 19.57 -12.89 -1.47
CA ASP A 228 20.35 -11.86 -0.77
C ASP A 228 19.49 -10.61 -0.59
N MET A 229 18.74 -10.23 -1.63
CA MET A 229 17.87 -9.05 -1.60
C MET A 229 16.85 -9.11 -0.47
N VAL A 230 16.10 -10.22 -0.36
CA VAL A 230 15.09 -10.33 0.71
C VAL A 230 15.71 -10.43 2.10
N ARG A 231 16.91 -11.07 2.24
CA ARG A 231 17.62 -11.14 3.53
C ARG A 231 18.17 -9.80 3.98
N ASP A 232 18.75 -9.01 3.07
CA ASP A 232 19.32 -7.70 3.39
C ASP A 232 18.21 -6.73 3.80
N VAL A 233 17.10 -6.67 3.05
CA VAL A 233 15.92 -5.87 3.42
C VAL A 233 15.33 -6.32 4.75
N ALA A 234 15.14 -7.62 4.97
CA ALA A 234 14.65 -8.17 6.23
C ALA A 234 15.57 -7.82 7.41
N SER A 235 16.88 -7.88 7.21
CA SER A 235 17.86 -7.49 8.24
C SER A 235 17.75 -6.02 8.66
N ARG A 236 17.37 -5.14 7.73
CA ARG A 236 17.11 -3.73 8.04
C ARG A 236 15.79 -3.55 8.77
N LEU A 237 14.72 -4.19 8.32
CA LEU A 237 13.40 -4.15 8.97
C LEU A 237 13.45 -4.72 10.39
N ASN A 238 14.25 -5.75 10.64
CA ASN A 238 14.44 -6.31 12.00
C ASN A 238 14.99 -5.26 13.00
N LYS A 239 15.77 -4.31 12.52
CA LYS A 239 16.37 -3.24 13.35
C LYS A 239 15.48 -2.00 13.49
N ASP A 240 14.42 -1.87 12.70
CA ASP A 240 13.51 -0.74 12.76
C ASP A 240 12.44 -0.97 13.82
N GLU A 241 12.53 -0.28 14.96
CA GLU A 241 11.61 -0.42 16.10
C GLU A 241 10.16 -0.01 15.76
N ARG A 242 9.94 0.71 14.65
CA ARG A 242 8.62 1.12 14.18
C ARG A 242 7.85 -0.01 13.48
N VAL A 243 8.51 -1.13 13.19
CA VAL A 243 7.95 -2.27 12.46
C VAL A 243 7.78 -3.46 13.39
N ASP A 244 6.55 -3.96 13.53
CA ASP A 244 6.23 -5.12 14.36
C ASP A 244 6.28 -6.43 13.58
N ALA A 245 5.86 -6.40 12.32
CA ALA A 245 5.84 -7.54 11.41
C ALA A 245 6.05 -7.07 9.98
N TYR A 246 6.53 -7.97 9.11
CA TYR A 246 6.70 -7.65 7.71
C TYR A 246 6.62 -8.87 6.80
N ILE A 247 6.29 -8.60 5.53
CA ILE A 247 6.50 -9.50 4.41
C ILE A 247 7.42 -8.77 3.43
N VAL A 248 8.51 -9.41 3.03
CA VAL A 248 9.42 -8.93 1.99
C VAL A 248 9.41 -9.94 0.85
N GLU A 249 9.09 -9.47 -0.33
CA GLU A 249 9.13 -10.26 -1.56
C GLU A 249 10.11 -9.62 -2.55
N SER A 250 10.80 -10.43 -3.33
CA SER A 250 11.56 -9.95 -4.48
C SER A 250 11.27 -10.83 -5.69
N GLU A 251 10.88 -10.18 -6.79
CA GLU A 251 10.71 -10.81 -8.10
C GLU A 251 11.72 -10.23 -9.08
N ASN A 252 12.63 -11.06 -9.56
CA ASN A 252 13.61 -10.70 -10.59
C ASN A 252 13.07 -11.09 -11.97
N PHE A 253 12.86 -10.13 -12.86
CA PHE A 253 12.45 -10.37 -14.26
C PHE A 253 13.65 -10.80 -15.09
N GLU A 254 14.00 -12.09 -14.96
CA GLU A 254 15.23 -12.66 -15.51
C GLU A 254 15.40 -12.37 -17.02
N SER A 255 16.54 -11.74 -17.38
CA SER A 255 16.79 -11.32 -18.76
C SER A 255 17.19 -12.46 -19.70
N ILE A 256 17.63 -13.60 -19.16
CA ILE A 256 18.07 -14.78 -19.93
C ILE A 256 17.14 -15.99 -19.77
N HIS A 257 16.07 -15.88 -19.01
CA HIS A 257 15.07 -16.92 -18.77
C HIS A 257 13.67 -16.45 -19.09
N ASN A 258 12.76 -17.36 -19.42
CA ASN A 258 11.34 -17.03 -19.65
C ASN A 258 10.49 -17.21 -18.38
N HIS A 259 11.09 -17.03 -17.22
CA HIS A 259 10.44 -17.03 -15.92
C HIS A 259 11.14 -16.04 -15.00
N SER A 260 10.46 -15.59 -13.97
CA SER A 260 11.05 -14.77 -12.92
C SER A 260 11.68 -15.66 -11.84
N ALA A 261 12.74 -15.16 -11.19
CA ALA A 261 13.20 -15.70 -9.90
C ALA A 261 12.46 -14.97 -8.79
N TYR A 262 12.08 -15.72 -7.74
CA TYR A 262 11.25 -15.18 -6.65
C TYR A 262 11.74 -15.68 -5.29
N ALA A 263 11.71 -14.77 -4.30
CA ALA A 263 11.97 -15.08 -2.91
C ALA A 263 11.03 -14.29 -2.00
N LEU A 264 10.67 -14.87 -0.85
CA LEU A 264 9.82 -14.26 0.16
C LEU A 264 10.33 -14.56 1.56
N ILE A 265 10.27 -13.55 2.45
CA ILE A 265 10.40 -13.68 3.91
C ILE A 265 9.18 -13.07 4.55
N GLU A 266 8.53 -13.83 5.44
CA GLU A 266 7.48 -13.35 6.34
C GLU A 266 7.97 -13.49 7.78
N HIS A 267 7.83 -12.43 8.57
CA HIS A 267 8.32 -12.41 9.95
C HIS A 267 7.46 -11.53 10.84
N VAL A 268 7.16 -12.05 12.02
CA VAL A 268 6.55 -11.29 13.13
C VAL A 268 7.62 -11.16 14.20
N LYS A 269 7.93 -9.94 14.63
CA LYS A 269 8.93 -9.72 15.66
C LYS A 269 8.38 -10.14 17.03
N ASP A 270 9.21 -10.79 17.81
CA ASP A 270 8.90 -11.05 19.20
C ASP A 270 8.94 -9.72 19.95
N ASN A 271 7.79 -9.24 20.41
CA ASN A 271 7.71 -8.09 21.32
C ASN A 271 8.18 -8.56 22.71
N SER A 272 9.50 -8.46 22.95
CA SER A 272 10.11 -8.77 24.24
C SER A 272 10.13 -7.56 25.18
#